data_bc9dd76690c4ce0fae0ce11b979418ef
#
_entry.id   bc9dd76690c4ce0fae0ce11b979418ef
#
_cell.length_a   1.000
_cell.length_b   1.000
_cell.length_c   1.000
_cell.angle_alpha   90.00
_cell.angle_beta   90.00
_cell.angle_gamma   90.00
#
_symmetry.space_group_name_H-M   'P 1'
#
loop_
_entity.id
_entity.type
_entity.pdbx_description
1 polymer ?
#
loop_
_entity_poly.entity_id
_entity_poly.type
_entity_poly.pdbx_seq_one_letter_code
_entity_poly.pdbx_strand_id
1 'polypeptide(L)'
;ALVEIGGYPVLWHVMKIYASYGFNEFVLCLGYKGEMIKRYFIDYEMLRNDLRITTGPVKSVSVLGSREQEDWTITCADTGTDTPTGGRIHRIKPFIPNDDDTFMLTYCDSLGNIDIRNLLDFHHSSGKIATVTGVRPPSRFGELQMDGDMATGFTKGVPVKAGWIDGGFFVFNKRIFDYLDDQSWLSGDVRDLQDGSGAPTLQRLVNDEELSVYRHDGLWECMDTQREMEMLTEMWKTGQAAWRTWT
;
A
#
# COMPACT_ATOMS: atom_id res chain seq x y z
N ALA A 1 -9.59 1.33 -1.14
CA ALA A 1 -8.94 2.20 -0.15
C ALA A 1 -9.85 2.48 1.06
N LEU A 2 -11.16 2.77 0.85
CA LEU A 2 -12.10 3.10 1.94
C LEU A 2 -12.94 1.90 2.44
N VAL A 3 -12.68 0.69 2.00
CA VAL A 3 -13.29 -0.52 2.58
C VAL A 3 -12.76 -0.69 4.01
N GLU A 4 -13.66 -0.98 4.95
CA GLU A 4 -13.33 -1.00 6.37
C GLU A 4 -12.93 -2.39 6.86
N ILE A 5 -11.89 -2.40 7.69
CA ILE A 5 -11.44 -3.54 8.49
C ILE A 5 -11.53 -3.11 9.96
N GLY A 6 -12.38 -3.76 10.73
CA GLY A 6 -12.54 -3.42 12.15
C GLY A 6 -13.00 -1.99 12.44
N GLY A 7 -13.73 -1.37 11.50
CA GLY A 7 -14.26 0.00 11.62
C GLY A 7 -13.30 1.11 11.18
N TYR A 8 -12.18 0.75 10.54
CA TYR A 8 -11.24 1.67 9.92
C TYR A 8 -10.99 1.30 8.46
N PRO A 9 -10.89 2.28 7.54
CA PRO A 9 -10.52 1.99 6.15
C PRO A 9 -9.18 1.28 6.05
N VAL A 10 -9.01 0.39 5.06
CA VAL A 10 -7.74 -0.27 4.82
C VAL A 10 -6.60 0.74 4.61
N LEU A 11 -6.87 1.87 3.96
CA LEU A 11 -5.92 2.99 3.82
C LEU A 11 -5.41 3.49 5.19
N TRP A 12 -6.30 3.61 6.19
CA TRP A 12 -5.92 4.00 7.54
C TRP A 12 -4.93 2.99 8.16
N HIS A 13 -5.19 1.68 8.00
CA HIS A 13 -4.30 0.64 8.52
C HIS A 13 -2.91 0.72 7.86
N VAL A 14 -2.86 0.92 6.54
CA VAL A 14 -1.59 1.10 5.82
C VAL A 14 -0.82 2.31 6.37
N MET A 15 -1.49 3.46 6.52
CA MET A 15 -0.85 4.66 7.09
C MET A 15 -0.38 4.43 8.53
N LYS A 16 -1.13 3.69 9.36
CA LYS A 16 -0.71 3.34 10.73
C LYS A 16 0.54 2.46 10.75
N ILE A 17 0.70 1.52 9.80
CA ILE A 17 1.92 0.72 9.69
C ILE A 17 3.13 1.67 9.56
N TYR A 18 3.11 2.60 8.61
CA TYR A 18 4.22 3.54 8.41
C TYR A 18 4.40 4.49 9.60
N ALA A 19 3.30 5.03 10.13
CA ALA A 19 3.32 5.94 11.27
C ALA A 19 3.91 5.30 12.54
N SER A 20 3.72 3.99 12.76
CA SER A 20 4.33 3.27 13.89
C SER A 20 5.87 3.24 13.84
N TYR A 21 6.46 3.52 12.67
CA TYR A 21 7.90 3.69 12.47
C TYR A 21 8.34 5.17 12.41
N GLY A 22 7.41 6.12 12.63
CA GLY A 22 7.68 7.56 12.64
C GLY A 22 7.52 8.25 11.29
N PHE A 23 6.95 7.58 10.28
CA PHE A 23 6.68 8.17 8.97
C PHE A 23 5.24 8.69 8.93
N ASN A 24 5.07 9.99 9.18
CA ASN A 24 3.76 10.63 9.38
C ASN A 24 3.35 11.56 8.22
N GLU A 25 4.17 11.69 7.19
CA GLU A 25 3.87 12.49 6.00
C GLU A 25 3.45 11.59 4.84
N PHE A 26 2.27 11.83 4.30
CA PHE A 26 1.67 10.98 3.28
C PHE A 26 1.24 11.78 2.06
N VAL A 27 1.54 11.26 0.88
CA VAL A 27 1.00 11.76 -0.39
C VAL A 27 0.07 10.69 -0.97
N LEU A 28 -1.21 10.99 -1.03
CA LEU A 28 -2.24 10.11 -1.58
C LEU A 28 -2.46 10.43 -3.05
N CYS A 29 -2.11 9.48 -3.93
CA CYS A 29 -2.31 9.59 -5.37
C CYS A 29 -3.78 9.33 -5.71
N LEU A 30 -4.58 10.38 -5.83
CA LEU A 30 -6.03 10.29 -6.03
C LEU A 30 -6.40 10.24 -7.52
N GLY A 31 -7.40 9.43 -7.81
CA GLY A 31 -8.05 9.30 -9.11
C GLY A 31 -9.56 9.17 -8.96
N TYR A 32 -10.14 8.13 -9.56
CA TYR A 32 -11.58 7.87 -9.47
C TYR A 32 -12.07 7.87 -8.01
N LYS A 33 -13.11 8.65 -7.75
CA LYS A 33 -13.70 8.88 -6.40
C LYS A 33 -12.71 9.42 -5.36
N GLY A 34 -11.66 10.13 -5.78
CA GLY A 34 -10.69 10.75 -4.88
C GLY A 34 -11.31 11.74 -3.88
N GLU A 35 -12.43 12.37 -4.24
CA GLU A 35 -13.20 13.24 -3.37
C GLU A 35 -13.73 12.54 -2.11
N MET A 36 -14.01 11.24 -2.17
CA MET A 36 -14.43 10.47 -0.99
C MET A 36 -13.29 10.34 0.02
N ILE A 37 -12.06 10.15 -0.47
CA ILE A 37 -10.86 10.07 0.38
C ILE A 37 -10.58 11.44 1.00
N LYS A 38 -10.64 12.51 0.22
CA LYS A 38 -10.50 13.89 0.73
C LYS A 38 -11.52 14.17 1.84
N ARG A 39 -12.80 13.85 1.60
CA ARG A 39 -13.86 14.03 2.58
C ARG A 39 -13.62 13.22 3.85
N TYR A 40 -13.20 11.97 3.73
CA TYR A 40 -12.88 11.12 4.88
C TYR A 40 -11.86 11.79 5.81
N PHE A 41 -10.76 12.35 5.25
CA PHE A 41 -9.75 12.99 6.09
C PHE A 41 -10.12 14.40 6.56
N ILE A 42 -10.89 15.17 5.78
CA ILE A 42 -11.41 16.48 6.21
C ILE A 42 -12.35 16.31 7.40
N ASP A 43 -13.23 15.29 7.36
CA ASP A 43 -14.23 15.02 8.38
C ASP A 43 -13.72 14.07 9.48
N TYR A 44 -12.43 13.62 9.40
CA TYR A 44 -11.89 12.54 10.22
C TYR A 44 -12.10 12.76 11.72
N GLU A 45 -11.74 13.92 12.23
CA GLU A 45 -11.89 14.28 13.64
C GLU A 45 -13.35 14.30 14.06
N MET A 46 -14.21 14.89 13.24
CA MET A 46 -15.64 14.99 13.51
C MET A 46 -16.33 13.63 13.51
N LEU A 47 -15.94 12.73 12.61
CA LEU A 47 -16.54 11.39 12.51
C LEU A 47 -16.09 10.42 13.63
N ARG A 48 -15.01 10.74 14.33
CA ARG A 48 -14.40 9.88 15.35
C ARG A 48 -14.68 10.31 16.79
N ASN A 49 -15.20 11.50 16.99
CA ASN A 49 -15.43 12.08 18.31
C ASN A 49 -16.91 12.42 18.52
N ASP A 50 -17.29 12.62 19.78
CA ASP A 50 -18.60 13.14 20.12
C ASP A 50 -18.69 14.62 19.67
N LEU A 51 -19.86 15.01 19.15
CA LEU A 51 -20.07 16.35 18.62
C LEU A 51 -21.20 17.07 19.38
N ARG A 52 -21.00 18.37 19.59
CA ARG A 52 -22.09 19.29 19.91
C ARG A 52 -22.40 20.14 18.69
N ILE A 53 -23.63 20.00 18.18
CA ILE A 53 -24.09 20.73 17.01
C ILE A 53 -25.16 21.72 17.44
N THR A 54 -24.93 23.02 17.22
CA THR A 54 -25.93 24.05 17.42
C THR A 54 -26.59 24.39 16.07
N THR A 55 -27.91 24.24 16.01
CA THR A 55 -28.72 24.59 14.86
C THR A 55 -29.51 25.88 15.19
N GLY A 56 -29.63 26.80 14.26
CA GLY A 56 -30.31 28.06 14.48
C GLY A 56 -29.65 29.20 13.69
N PRO A 57 -29.89 30.46 14.08
CA PRO A 57 -29.33 31.64 13.40
C PRO A 57 -27.76 31.60 13.38
N VAL A 58 -27.16 31.11 14.46
CA VAL A 58 -25.73 30.90 14.54
C VAL A 58 -25.48 29.39 14.60
N LYS A 59 -24.99 28.86 13.51
CA LYS A 59 -24.58 27.41 13.42
C LYS A 59 -23.19 27.24 13.92
N SER A 60 -22.94 26.19 14.75
CA SER A 60 -21.62 25.81 15.17
C SER A 60 -21.52 24.31 15.33
N VAL A 61 -20.32 23.77 15.11
CA VAL A 61 -19.95 22.40 15.41
C VAL A 61 -18.72 22.46 16.31
N SER A 62 -18.75 21.74 17.42
CA SER A 62 -17.61 21.58 18.29
C SER A 62 -17.39 20.11 18.62
N VAL A 63 -16.16 19.67 18.55
CA VAL A 63 -15.74 18.32 18.94
C VAL A 63 -15.70 18.27 20.47
N LEU A 64 -16.27 17.24 21.06
CA LEU A 64 -16.31 16.99 22.52
C LEU A 64 -15.38 15.82 22.85
N GLY A 65 -14.37 16.06 23.68
CA GLY A 65 -13.38 15.07 24.05
C GLY A 65 -12.21 15.00 23.06
N SER A 66 -11.19 14.26 23.45
CA SER A 66 -10.05 13.93 22.61
C SER A 66 -9.89 12.42 22.60
N ARG A 67 -10.38 11.74 21.59
CA ARG A 67 -9.84 10.42 21.26
C ARG A 67 -8.45 10.60 20.71
N GLU A 68 -7.66 9.55 20.68
CA GLU A 68 -6.33 9.59 20.05
C GLU A 68 -6.45 10.20 18.66
N GLN A 69 -5.73 11.29 18.45
CA GLN A 69 -5.61 11.94 17.15
C GLN A 69 -4.38 11.40 16.46
N GLU A 70 -4.51 11.16 15.17
CA GLU A 70 -3.36 10.81 14.35
C GLU A 70 -2.58 12.09 14.02
N ASP A 71 -1.29 12.08 14.27
CA ASP A 71 -0.37 13.17 13.92
C ASP A 71 0.13 12.98 12.49
N TRP A 72 -0.76 13.13 11.51
CA TRP A 72 -0.45 12.94 10.10
C TRP A 72 -0.53 14.23 9.30
N THR A 73 0.43 14.42 8.42
CA THR A 73 0.37 15.41 7.35
C THR A 73 -0.02 14.69 6.06
N ILE A 74 -1.17 15.04 5.46
CA ILE A 74 -1.70 14.33 4.31
C ILE A 74 -1.86 15.28 3.12
N THR A 75 -1.12 15.00 2.05
CA THR A 75 -1.30 15.64 0.75
C THR A 75 -2.19 14.79 -0.14
N CYS A 76 -3.36 15.30 -0.49
CA CYS A 76 -4.29 14.68 -1.42
C CYS A 76 -4.01 15.16 -2.84
N ALA A 77 -3.12 14.48 -3.57
CA ALA A 77 -2.74 14.84 -4.93
C ALA A 77 -3.73 14.28 -5.95
N ASP A 78 -4.34 15.12 -6.76
CA ASP A 78 -5.13 14.67 -7.91
C ASP A 78 -4.18 14.23 -9.03
N THR A 79 -4.09 12.93 -9.23
CA THR A 79 -3.22 12.33 -10.23
C THR A 79 -3.98 11.88 -11.48
N GLY A 80 -5.26 12.18 -11.57
CA GLY A 80 -6.12 11.87 -12.73
C GLY A 80 -6.78 10.49 -12.64
N THR A 81 -7.96 10.37 -13.26
CA THR A 81 -8.79 9.14 -13.18
C THR A 81 -8.15 7.97 -13.93
N ASP A 82 -7.68 8.21 -15.14
CA ASP A 82 -7.21 7.17 -16.07
C ASP A 82 -5.67 7.07 -16.12
N THR A 83 -4.98 7.73 -15.20
CA THR A 83 -3.51 7.74 -15.16
C THR A 83 -2.99 6.39 -14.66
N PRO A 84 -2.07 5.73 -15.37
CA PRO A 84 -1.47 4.49 -14.93
C PRO A 84 -0.61 4.68 -13.67
N THR A 85 -0.28 3.58 -12.99
CA THR A 85 0.37 3.62 -11.67
C THR A 85 1.71 4.36 -11.67
N GLY A 86 2.57 4.16 -12.67
CA GLY A 86 3.82 4.90 -12.81
C GLY A 86 3.61 6.38 -13.10
N GLY A 87 2.61 6.72 -13.93
CA GLY A 87 2.23 8.11 -14.20
C GLY A 87 1.75 8.85 -12.95
N ARG A 88 1.05 8.15 -12.03
CA ARG A 88 0.67 8.74 -10.73
C ARG A 88 1.90 9.09 -9.90
N ILE A 89 2.88 8.21 -9.87
CA ILE A 89 4.15 8.44 -9.17
C ILE A 89 4.88 9.62 -9.82
N HIS A 90 4.90 9.70 -11.16
CA HIS A 90 5.50 10.84 -11.87
C HIS A 90 4.87 12.17 -11.43
N ARG A 91 3.55 12.24 -11.33
CA ARG A 91 2.80 13.45 -10.99
C ARG A 91 2.97 13.93 -9.56
N ILE A 92 3.37 13.06 -8.64
CA ILE A 92 3.62 13.46 -7.25
C ILE A 92 5.06 13.96 -7.02
N LYS A 93 5.93 13.97 -8.02
CA LYS A 93 7.31 14.49 -7.91
C LYS A 93 7.39 15.85 -7.21
N PRO A 94 6.50 16.84 -7.47
CA PRO A 94 6.54 18.14 -6.78
C PRO A 94 6.24 18.09 -5.27
N PHE A 95 5.65 16.99 -4.78
CA PHE A 95 5.29 16.82 -3.37
C PHE A 95 6.33 16.00 -2.59
N ILE A 96 7.36 15.47 -3.26
CA ILE A 96 8.47 14.76 -2.60
C ILE A 96 9.50 15.81 -2.17
N PRO A 97 9.85 15.90 -0.86
CA PRO A 97 10.80 16.89 -0.34
C PRO A 97 12.14 16.85 -1.07
N ASN A 98 12.77 18.01 -1.31
CA ASN A 98 14.02 18.08 -2.08
C ASN A 98 15.25 17.61 -1.32
N ASP A 99 15.22 17.63 -0.02
CA ASP A 99 16.28 17.25 0.89
C ASP A 99 16.41 15.74 1.11
N ASP A 100 15.35 14.98 0.78
CA ASP A 100 15.37 13.53 0.81
C ASP A 100 15.64 12.93 -0.57
N ASP A 101 16.62 12.04 -0.68
CA ASP A 101 16.91 11.31 -1.91
C ASP A 101 16.02 10.05 -2.07
N THR A 102 15.28 9.70 -1.04
CA THR A 102 14.52 8.44 -0.96
C THR A 102 13.09 8.70 -0.49
N PHE A 103 12.13 7.98 -1.04
CA PHE A 103 10.76 7.95 -0.56
C PHE A 103 10.19 6.52 -0.63
N MET A 104 9.16 6.27 0.17
CA MET A 104 8.48 4.99 0.21
C MET A 104 7.15 5.06 -0.53
N LEU A 105 6.74 3.94 -1.12
CA LEU A 105 5.47 3.81 -1.82
C LEU A 105 4.83 2.47 -1.49
N THR A 106 3.51 2.45 -1.37
CA THR A 106 2.76 1.21 -1.23
C THR A 106 1.40 1.31 -1.93
N TYR A 107 0.84 0.14 -2.27
CA TYR A 107 -0.57 0.02 -2.62
C TYR A 107 -1.43 0.12 -1.35
N CYS A 108 -2.70 0.50 -1.51
CA CYS A 108 -3.60 0.71 -0.38
C CYS A 108 -4.58 -0.47 -0.16
N ASP A 109 -4.23 -1.66 -0.61
CA ASP A 109 -5.07 -2.86 -0.60
C ASP A 109 -4.39 -4.08 0.05
N SER A 110 -3.18 -3.91 0.56
CA SER A 110 -2.45 -4.97 1.25
C SER A 110 -2.00 -4.56 2.64
N LEU A 111 -2.07 -5.50 3.57
CA LEU A 111 -1.64 -5.36 4.96
C LEU A 111 -0.59 -6.42 5.30
N GLY A 112 0.44 -6.01 6.02
CA GLY A 112 1.51 -6.91 6.42
C GLY A 112 2.29 -6.38 7.61
N ASN A 113 2.99 -7.26 8.30
CA ASN A 113 3.89 -6.90 9.41
C ASN A 113 5.32 -6.64 8.92
N ILE A 114 5.43 -5.96 7.76
CA ILE A 114 6.72 -5.59 7.18
C ILE A 114 7.45 -4.62 8.12
N ASP A 115 8.69 -4.93 8.44
CA ASP A 115 9.56 -4.00 9.17
C ASP A 115 10.03 -2.90 8.21
N ILE A 116 9.37 -1.73 8.31
CA ILE A 116 9.61 -0.60 7.42
C ILE A 116 11.03 -0.03 7.60
N ARG A 117 11.58 -0.08 8.81
CA ARG A 117 12.95 0.40 9.07
C ARG A 117 13.98 -0.53 8.42
N ASN A 118 13.84 -1.83 8.62
CA ASN A 118 14.71 -2.81 7.98
C ASN A 118 14.61 -2.78 6.45
N LEU A 119 13.41 -2.55 5.90
CA LEU A 119 13.21 -2.36 4.47
C LEU A 119 13.99 -1.14 3.95
N LEU A 120 13.92 -0.01 4.66
CA LEU A 120 14.63 1.23 4.32
C LEU A 120 16.16 1.04 4.41
N ASP A 121 16.66 0.42 5.50
CA ASP A 121 18.07 0.13 5.71
C ASP A 121 18.61 -0.82 4.62
N PHE A 122 17.84 -1.83 4.24
CA PHE A 122 18.15 -2.72 3.13
C PHE A 122 18.26 -1.95 1.81
N HIS A 123 17.32 -1.05 1.52
CA HIS A 123 17.36 -0.22 0.32
C HIS A 123 18.63 0.62 0.26
N HIS A 124 18.97 1.32 1.34
CA HIS A 124 20.18 2.14 1.40
C HIS A 124 21.44 1.30 1.20
N SER A 125 21.51 0.11 1.81
CA SER A 125 22.65 -0.80 1.65
C SER A 125 22.77 -1.40 0.25
N SER A 126 21.65 -1.57 -0.46
CA SER A 126 21.63 -2.10 -1.83
C SER A 126 22.17 -1.11 -2.85
N GLY A 127 22.06 0.20 -2.60
CA GLY A 127 22.47 1.29 -3.49
C GLY A 127 21.66 1.37 -4.81
N LYS A 128 20.54 0.63 -4.90
CA LYS A 128 19.71 0.54 -6.09
C LYS A 128 18.69 1.67 -6.17
N ILE A 129 18.13 1.90 -7.36
CA ILE A 129 17.06 2.90 -7.57
C ILE A 129 15.77 2.47 -6.88
N ALA A 130 15.46 1.17 -6.90
CA ALA A 130 14.25 0.63 -6.31
C ALA A 130 14.52 -0.60 -5.46
N THR A 131 13.73 -0.73 -4.40
CA THR A 131 13.58 -1.96 -3.63
C THR A 131 12.09 -2.29 -3.55
N VAL A 132 11.74 -3.52 -3.89
CA VAL A 132 10.39 -4.07 -3.71
C VAL A 132 10.40 -5.09 -2.58
N THR A 133 9.34 -5.10 -1.76
CA THR A 133 9.15 -6.18 -0.80
C THR A 133 8.62 -7.42 -1.52
N GLY A 134 9.44 -8.46 -1.56
CA GLY A 134 9.02 -9.77 -2.05
C GLY A 134 8.32 -10.53 -0.93
N VAL A 135 7.16 -11.10 -1.22
CA VAL A 135 6.34 -11.89 -0.28
C VAL A 135 5.95 -13.24 -0.85
N ARG A 136 5.57 -14.17 0.00
CA ARG A 136 5.06 -15.49 -0.36
C ARG A 136 3.70 -15.74 0.31
N PRO A 137 2.62 -15.18 -0.24
CA PRO A 137 1.30 -15.38 0.33
C PRO A 137 0.87 -16.85 0.24
N PRO A 138 -0.05 -17.28 1.11
CA PRO A 138 -0.69 -18.58 0.98
C PRO A 138 -1.33 -18.75 -0.38
N SER A 139 -1.21 -19.95 -0.97
CA SER A 139 -1.88 -20.23 -2.24
C SER A 139 -3.39 -20.07 -2.10
N ARG A 140 -3.99 -19.27 -2.97
CA ARG A 140 -5.46 -19.14 -3.09
C ARG A 140 -6.10 -20.44 -3.63
N PHE A 141 -5.28 -21.27 -4.30
CA PHE A 141 -5.68 -22.53 -4.88
C PHE A 141 -5.09 -23.73 -4.12
N GLY A 142 -5.69 -24.91 -4.29
CA GLY A 142 -5.09 -26.13 -3.81
C GLY A 142 -3.86 -26.47 -4.65
N GLU A 143 -2.77 -26.83 -3.99
CA GLU A 143 -1.57 -27.36 -4.63
C GLU A 143 -1.62 -28.87 -4.64
N LEU A 144 -1.41 -29.46 -5.81
CA LEU A 144 -1.30 -30.89 -6.01
C LEU A 144 0.19 -31.29 -6.03
N GLN A 145 0.53 -32.25 -5.19
CA GLN A 145 1.78 -32.99 -5.35
C GLN A 145 1.50 -34.17 -6.28
N MET A 146 2.37 -34.39 -7.25
CA MET A 146 2.13 -35.39 -8.30
C MET A 146 3.36 -36.30 -8.44
N ASP A 147 3.11 -37.58 -8.71
CA ASP A 147 4.08 -38.54 -9.22
C ASP A 147 3.50 -39.11 -10.53
N GLY A 148 4.07 -38.72 -11.66
CA GLY A 148 3.43 -38.89 -12.96
C GLY A 148 2.05 -38.23 -12.99
N ASP A 149 1.02 -38.99 -13.36
CA ASP A 149 -0.38 -38.54 -13.40
C ASP A 149 -1.16 -38.78 -12.09
N MET A 150 -0.50 -39.33 -11.07
CA MET A 150 -1.11 -39.63 -9.78
C MET A 150 -0.90 -38.49 -8.79
N ALA A 151 -1.96 -38.00 -8.16
CA ALA A 151 -1.87 -37.07 -7.05
C ALA A 151 -1.38 -37.80 -5.79
N THR A 152 -0.24 -37.38 -5.24
CA THR A 152 0.37 -37.92 -4.03
C THR A 152 0.13 -37.03 -2.81
N GLY A 153 -0.38 -35.82 -3.02
CA GLY A 153 -0.73 -34.90 -1.94
C GLY A 153 -1.60 -33.75 -2.42
N PHE A 154 -2.34 -33.17 -1.49
CA PHE A 154 -3.14 -31.96 -1.69
C PHE A 154 -2.96 -31.05 -0.48
N THR A 155 -2.55 -29.80 -0.71
CA THR A 155 -2.42 -28.80 0.33
C THR A 155 -3.14 -27.52 -0.08
N LYS A 156 -3.70 -26.79 0.89
CA LYS A 156 -4.36 -25.49 0.67
C LYS A 156 -4.03 -24.54 1.81
N GLY A 157 -3.81 -23.26 1.47
CA GLY A 157 -3.55 -22.23 2.47
C GLY A 157 -2.13 -22.27 3.04
N VAL A 158 -1.20 -22.95 2.38
CA VAL A 158 0.24 -22.90 2.70
C VAL A 158 0.95 -21.98 1.71
N PRO A 159 2.06 -21.31 2.11
CA PRO A 159 2.83 -20.48 1.20
C PRO A 159 3.31 -21.28 -0.02
N VAL A 160 3.15 -20.70 -1.21
CA VAL A 160 3.66 -21.29 -2.45
C VAL A 160 5.17 -21.43 -2.32
N LYS A 161 5.71 -22.66 -2.45
CA LYS A 161 7.15 -22.92 -2.33
C LYS A 161 7.97 -22.30 -3.47
N ALA A 162 7.32 -22.02 -4.59
CA ALA A 162 7.98 -21.61 -5.84
C ALA A 162 7.66 -20.16 -6.18
N GLY A 163 8.38 -19.23 -5.60
CA GLY A 163 8.42 -17.86 -6.09
C GLY A 163 8.07 -16.78 -5.05
N TRP A 164 8.62 -15.62 -5.28
CA TRP A 164 8.31 -14.39 -4.58
C TRP A 164 7.41 -13.55 -5.49
N ILE A 165 6.41 -12.91 -4.93
CA ILE A 165 5.58 -11.95 -5.65
C ILE A 165 5.80 -10.54 -5.12
N ASP A 166 5.40 -9.54 -5.90
CA ASP A 166 5.38 -8.13 -5.50
C ASP A 166 4.40 -7.92 -4.34
N GLY A 167 4.91 -7.53 -3.19
CA GLY A 167 4.14 -7.26 -1.97
C GLY A 167 3.70 -5.80 -1.83
N GLY A 168 4.04 -4.94 -2.78
CA GLY A 168 3.54 -3.56 -2.85
C GLY A 168 4.17 -2.57 -1.87
N PHE A 169 5.12 -2.96 -1.02
CA PHE A 169 5.88 -2.06 -0.16
C PHE A 169 7.23 -1.77 -0.84
N PHE A 170 7.38 -0.56 -1.35
CA PHE A 170 8.55 -0.13 -2.11
C PHE A 170 9.33 0.95 -1.39
N VAL A 171 10.62 1.00 -1.70
CA VAL A 171 11.47 2.16 -1.44
C VAL A 171 12.11 2.58 -2.75
N PHE A 172 12.04 3.85 -3.08
CA PHE A 172 12.60 4.43 -4.30
C PHE A 172 13.60 5.53 -3.97
N ASN A 173 14.74 5.50 -4.67
CA ASN A 173 15.56 6.68 -4.84
C ASN A 173 14.91 7.61 -5.86
N LYS A 174 15.08 8.93 -5.74
CA LYS A 174 14.51 9.93 -6.69
C LYS A 174 14.93 9.74 -8.14
N ARG A 175 16.01 9.02 -8.43
CA ARG A 175 16.38 8.61 -9.79
C ARG A 175 15.29 7.78 -10.48
N ILE A 176 14.31 7.27 -9.74
CA ILE A 176 13.13 6.60 -10.33
C ILE A 176 12.37 7.52 -11.29
N PHE A 177 12.39 8.85 -11.06
CA PHE A 177 11.72 9.80 -11.94
C PHE A 177 12.33 9.88 -13.35
N ASP A 178 13.56 9.38 -13.58
CA ASP A 178 14.16 9.23 -14.89
C ASP A 178 13.57 8.05 -15.68
N TYR A 179 12.84 7.16 -14.98
CA TYR A 179 12.13 6.00 -15.52
C TYR A 179 10.63 6.24 -15.68
N LEU A 180 10.12 7.41 -15.30
CA LEU A 180 8.68 7.68 -15.20
C LEU A 180 8.28 8.87 -16.08
N ASP A 181 7.13 8.74 -16.70
CA ASP A 181 6.36 9.79 -17.35
C ASP A 181 4.86 9.60 -17.09
N ASP A 182 4.02 10.44 -17.67
CA ASP A 182 2.56 10.39 -17.47
C ASP A 182 1.87 9.11 -17.95
N GLN A 183 2.51 8.34 -18.84
CA GLN A 183 1.96 7.11 -19.43
C GLN A 183 2.60 5.84 -18.86
N SER A 184 3.53 5.98 -17.94
CA SER A 184 4.28 4.85 -17.40
C SER A 184 3.41 3.96 -16.51
N TRP A 185 3.51 2.65 -16.72
CA TRP A 185 3.06 1.63 -15.79
C TRP A 185 4.19 1.26 -14.84
N LEU A 186 3.90 1.17 -13.54
CA LEU A 186 4.88 0.69 -12.56
C LEU A 186 5.13 -0.81 -12.76
N SER A 187 4.06 -1.58 -12.69
CA SER A 187 4.01 -3.03 -12.97
C SER A 187 2.84 -3.32 -13.91
N GLY A 188 2.81 -4.48 -14.54
CA GLY A 188 1.71 -4.88 -15.41
C GLY A 188 2.06 -6.13 -16.21
N ASP A 189 1.06 -6.79 -16.78
CA ASP A 189 1.27 -7.90 -17.70
C ASP A 189 1.79 -7.33 -19.02
N VAL A 190 2.92 -7.86 -19.50
CA VAL A 190 3.50 -7.48 -20.80
C VAL A 190 2.49 -7.65 -21.94
N ARG A 191 1.49 -8.54 -21.78
CA ARG A 191 0.40 -8.73 -22.74
C ARG A 191 -0.58 -7.56 -22.82
N ASP A 192 -0.73 -6.81 -21.73
CA ASP A 192 -1.63 -5.65 -21.66
C ASP A 192 -1.00 -4.38 -22.27
N LEU A 193 0.31 -4.44 -22.59
CA LEU A 193 1.09 -3.33 -23.15
C LEU A 193 1.19 -3.37 -24.68
N GLN A 194 0.22 -4.01 -25.36
CA GLN A 194 0.19 -4.10 -26.83
C GLN A 194 -0.06 -2.74 -27.54
N ASP A 195 -0.34 -1.70 -26.75
CA ASP A 195 -0.57 -0.33 -27.21
C ASP A 195 0.71 0.47 -27.55
N GLY A 196 1.89 -0.14 -27.40
CA GLY A 196 3.18 0.51 -27.68
C GLY A 196 3.74 1.31 -26.50
N SER A 197 3.17 1.22 -25.29
CA SER A 197 3.62 1.95 -24.09
C SER A 197 4.99 1.49 -23.54
N GLY A 198 5.57 0.44 -24.13
CA GLY A 198 6.86 -0.09 -23.71
C GLY A 198 6.81 -0.98 -22.45
N ALA A 199 7.99 -1.43 -21.99
CA ALA A 199 8.06 -2.27 -20.81
C ALA A 199 7.72 -1.49 -19.52
N PRO A 200 7.01 -2.11 -18.54
CA PRO A 200 6.75 -1.50 -17.24
C PRO A 200 8.02 -1.03 -16.55
N THR A 201 7.91 -0.02 -15.71
CA THR A 201 9.05 0.61 -15.01
C THR A 201 9.86 -0.42 -14.23
N LEU A 202 9.22 -1.32 -13.48
CA LEU A 202 9.94 -2.36 -12.73
C LEU A 202 10.73 -3.30 -13.66
N GLN A 203 10.20 -3.64 -14.84
CA GLN A 203 10.92 -4.47 -15.80
C GLN A 203 12.14 -3.74 -16.39
N ARG A 204 12.05 -2.44 -16.62
CA ARG A 204 13.19 -1.61 -17.07
C ARG A 204 14.27 -1.55 -16.00
N LEU A 205 13.88 -1.37 -14.72
CA LEU A 205 14.81 -1.41 -13.60
C LEU A 205 15.49 -2.78 -13.43
N VAL A 206 14.78 -3.89 -13.70
CA VAL A 206 15.37 -5.24 -13.73
C VAL A 206 16.43 -5.33 -14.82
N ASN A 207 16.14 -4.86 -16.02
CA ASN A 207 17.07 -4.90 -17.16
C ASN A 207 18.34 -4.08 -16.90
N ASP A 208 18.22 -2.98 -16.16
CA ASP A 208 19.32 -2.08 -15.80
C ASP A 208 20.00 -2.49 -14.47
N GLU A 209 19.61 -3.63 -13.87
CA GLU A 209 20.10 -4.13 -12.58
C GLU A 209 19.89 -3.14 -11.42
N GLU A 210 18.85 -2.31 -11.49
CA GLU A 210 18.55 -1.25 -10.51
C GLU A 210 17.35 -1.57 -9.60
N LEU A 211 16.85 -2.82 -9.60
CA LEU A 211 15.81 -3.33 -8.70
C LEU A 211 16.37 -4.37 -7.73
N SER A 212 16.22 -4.12 -6.44
CA SER A 212 16.50 -5.10 -5.38
C SER A 212 15.22 -5.64 -4.75
N VAL A 213 15.29 -6.79 -4.10
CA VAL A 213 14.15 -7.45 -3.45
C VAL A 213 14.44 -7.65 -1.97
N TYR A 214 13.67 -6.97 -1.12
CA TYR A 214 13.63 -7.23 0.32
C TYR A 214 12.68 -8.40 0.59
N ARG A 215 13.19 -9.50 1.14
CA ARG A 215 12.41 -10.71 1.38
C ARG A 215 11.68 -10.62 2.71
N HIS A 216 10.36 -10.77 2.67
CA HIS A 216 9.50 -10.78 3.85
C HIS A 216 8.77 -12.13 3.96
N ASP A 217 9.09 -12.88 5.01
CA ASP A 217 8.47 -14.19 5.29
C ASP A 217 7.35 -14.10 6.34
N GLY A 218 6.98 -12.89 6.79
CA GLY A 218 5.91 -12.64 7.75
C GLY A 218 4.52 -12.60 7.13
N LEU A 219 3.56 -12.09 7.90
CA LEU A 219 2.19 -11.90 7.41
C LEU A 219 2.17 -10.84 6.29
N TRP A 220 1.54 -11.20 5.20
CA TRP A 220 1.13 -10.30 4.14
C TRP A 220 -0.16 -10.81 3.50
N GLU A 221 -1.19 -9.96 3.45
CA GLU A 221 -2.51 -10.26 2.90
C GLU A 221 -3.00 -9.10 2.04
N CYS A 222 -3.52 -9.44 0.87
CA CYS A 222 -4.19 -8.51 -0.03
C CYS A 222 -5.70 -8.59 0.17
N MET A 223 -6.39 -7.46 0.02
CA MET A 223 -7.84 -7.36 0.17
C MET A 223 -8.51 -7.01 -1.17
N ASP A 224 -8.67 -7.99 -2.04
CA ASP A 224 -9.34 -7.86 -3.34
C ASP A 224 -10.79 -8.36 -3.30
N THR A 225 -11.12 -9.20 -2.34
CA THR A 225 -12.40 -9.88 -2.26
C THR A 225 -13.10 -9.64 -0.92
N GLN A 226 -14.42 -9.80 -0.89
CA GLN A 226 -15.21 -9.75 0.34
C GLN A 226 -14.71 -10.78 1.38
N ARG A 227 -14.33 -11.97 0.93
CA ARG A 227 -13.81 -13.03 1.82
C ARG A 227 -12.52 -12.59 2.51
N GLU A 228 -11.61 -11.93 1.81
CA GLU A 228 -10.37 -11.40 2.38
C GLU A 228 -10.66 -10.26 3.37
N MET A 229 -11.60 -9.38 3.05
CA MET A 229 -12.07 -8.35 3.98
C MET A 229 -12.65 -8.95 5.28
N GLU A 230 -13.48 -9.98 5.17
CA GLU A 230 -14.06 -10.68 6.33
C GLU A 230 -12.98 -11.37 7.17
N MET A 231 -12.01 -12.02 6.54
CA MET A 231 -10.85 -12.64 7.20
C MET A 231 -10.01 -11.61 7.96
N LEU A 232 -9.63 -10.51 7.30
CA LEU A 232 -8.85 -9.44 7.95
C LEU A 232 -9.64 -8.78 9.09
N THR A 233 -10.96 -8.61 8.93
CA THR A 233 -11.83 -8.09 10.00
C THR A 233 -11.89 -9.04 11.21
N GLU A 234 -11.91 -10.34 10.97
CA GLU A 234 -11.88 -11.32 12.05
C GLU A 234 -10.52 -11.35 12.77
N MET A 235 -9.42 -11.28 12.00
CA MET A 235 -8.07 -11.14 12.58
C MET A 235 -7.96 -9.89 13.46
N TRP A 236 -8.54 -8.77 13.02
CA TRP A 236 -8.58 -7.53 13.81
C TRP A 236 -9.35 -7.71 15.13
N LYS A 237 -10.56 -8.29 15.06
CA LYS A 237 -11.43 -8.49 16.22
C LYS A 237 -10.84 -9.46 17.26
N THR A 238 -10.14 -10.50 16.79
CA THR A 238 -9.55 -11.54 17.64
C THR A 238 -8.15 -11.19 18.16
N GLY A 239 -7.60 -10.02 17.78
CA GLY A 239 -6.25 -9.60 18.16
C GLY A 239 -5.14 -10.36 17.42
N GLN A 240 -5.46 -11.04 16.32
CA GLN A 240 -4.51 -11.77 15.47
C GLN A 240 -3.97 -10.93 14.30
N ALA A 241 -4.32 -9.64 14.25
CA ALA A 241 -3.89 -8.68 13.23
C ALA A 241 -2.41 -8.35 13.40
N ALA A 242 -1.52 -9.21 12.89
CA ALA A 242 -0.06 -9.05 13.06
C ALA A 242 0.49 -7.77 12.41
N TRP A 243 -0.23 -7.15 11.45
CA TRP A 243 0.11 -5.83 10.90
C TRP A 243 -0.11 -4.69 11.89
N ARG A 244 -0.86 -4.92 12.99
CA ARG A 244 -1.05 -3.95 14.07
C ARG A 244 0.21 -3.89 14.93
N THR A 245 1.23 -3.16 14.44
CA THR A 245 2.53 -2.98 15.12
C THR A 245 2.51 -1.85 16.15
N TRP A 246 1.42 -1.12 16.23
CA TRP A 246 1.19 -0.03 17.19
C TRP A 246 0.29 -0.48 18.37
N THR A 247 0.47 0.13 19.51
CA THR A 247 -0.30 -0.06 20.74
C THR A 247 -1.56 0.80 20.77
#